data_e08280c8c2a873002c58cee41a70cf10
#
_entry.id   e08280c8c2a873002c58cee41a70cf10
#
_cell.length_a   1.000
_cell.length_b   1.000
_cell.length_c   1.000
_cell.angle_alpha   90.00
_cell.angle_beta   90.00
_cell.angle_gamma   90.00
#
_symmetry.space_group_name_H-M   'P 1'
#
loop_
_entity.id
_entity.type
_entity.pdbx_description
1 polymer ?
#
loop_
_entity_poly.entity_id
_entity_poly.type
_entity_poly.pdbx_seq_one_letter_code
_entity_poly.pdbx_strand_id
1 'polypeptide(L)'
;AALEATRAAIDDDDANSYLPFLGRESIRRAATAHVARQSGTAYDWRTQSLISAGGLSGILNVLLATLEPGDEVLMTDPIYVGLINRVRLAGGVPRYVPLSPSSSGWSLDLDALARIDPRPVRVALLMSPSMPTGAVLSREEWKSLVDFCDRAGCWLVDDAAMERILFDGREVIHPASFPEIADRVVTVGSASKEYRMIGWRVGWVVGPAKLIADVARVSISNVVCQTGIGMDAAAAAIEAADDGIARCVETWQERRDVLLDELADFEVVPPHGGWSMLMDVAPLGLTGAEASAKLLERARIAATAMTNWGPSADRYLRLVFSNEPVERLRGVGERMA
;
A
#
# COMPACT_ATOMS: atom_id res chain seq x y z
N ALA A 1 -3.91 13.23 20.81
CA ALA A 1 -3.95 11.81 21.22
C ALA A 1 -2.63 11.08 20.94
N ALA A 2 -2.22 10.83 19.65
CA ALA A 2 -1.01 10.03 19.35
C ALA A 2 0.29 10.58 19.96
N LEU A 3 0.53 11.91 19.89
CA LEU A 3 1.72 12.53 20.48
C LEU A 3 1.73 12.45 22.01
N GLU A 4 0.61 12.59 22.65
CA GLU A 4 0.46 12.45 24.10
C GLU A 4 0.73 11.01 24.53
N ALA A 5 0.15 10.03 23.83
CA ALA A 5 0.41 8.62 24.09
C ALA A 5 1.89 8.25 23.85
N THR A 6 2.55 8.83 22.85
CA THR A 6 3.98 8.64 22.63
C THR A 6 4.81 9.18 23.81
N ARG A 7 4.50 10.37 24.31
CA ARG A 7 5.20 10.96 25.46
C ARG A 7 4.99 10.13 26.73
N ALA A 8 3.77 9.69 26.99
CA ALA A 8 3.48 8.82 28.14
C ALA A 8 4.25 7.49 28.05
N ALA A 9 4.37 6.90 26.85
CA ALA A 9 5.10 5.66 26.66
C ALA A 9 6.61 5.75 26.88
N ILE A 10 7.21 6.95 26.80
CA ILE A 10 8.63 7.15 27.10
C ILE A 10 8.90 6.94 28.60
N ASP A 11 7.96 7.34 29.44
CA ASP A 11 8.04 7.25 30.90
C ASP A 11 7.44 5.95 31.44
N ASP A 12 6.93 5.05 30.58
CA ASP A 12 6.32 3.77 30.91
C ASP A 12 7.34 2.64 30.84
N ASP A 13 7.72 2.09 31.98
CA ASP A 13 8.67 0.98 32.08
C ASP A 13 8.19 -0.25 31.27
N ASP A 14 6.88 -0.51 31.22
CA ASP A 14 6.32 -1.59 30.43
C ASP A 14 6.50 -1.37 28.92
N ALA A 15 6.45 -0.12 28.43
CA ALA A 15 6.72 0.18 27.04
C ALA A 15 8.20 0.00 26.64
N ASN A 16 9.08 0.07 27.63
CA ASN A 16 10.54 -0.04 27.47
C ASN A 16 11.08 -1.45 27.76
N SER A 17 10.20 -2.42 28.09
CA SER A 17 10.54 -3.80 28.35
C SER A 17 10.28 -4.70 27.13
N TYR A 18 10.60 -6.00 27.24
CA TYR A 18 10.12 -6.97 26.27
C TYR A 18 8.59 -7.05 26.30
N LEU A 19 7.97 -6.75 25.19
CA LEU A 19 6.52 -6.80 25.03
C LEU A 19 6.04 -8.19 24.62
N PRO A 20 4.72 -8.47 24.71
CA PRO A 20 4.14 -9.64 24.07
C PRO A 20 4.56 -9.71 22.60
N PHE A 21 5.03 -10.89 22.15
CA PHE A 21 5.63 -11.07 20.82
C PHE A 21 4.70 -10.69 19.66
N LEU A 22 3.39 -10.80 19.86
CA LEU A 22 2.38 -10.38 18.87
C LEU A 22 2.06 -8.87 18.93
N GLY A 23 2.57 -8.15 19.92
CA GLY A 23 2.26 -6.76 20.21
C GLY A 23 1.25 -6.60 21.35
N ARG A 24 1.13 -5.36 21.86
CA ARG A 24 0.20 -5.00 22.95
C ARG A 24 -1.25 -5.24 22.55
N GLU A 25 -2.10 -5.54 23.53
CA GLU A 25 -3.54 -5.75 23.35
C GLU A 25 -4.21 -4.50 22.74
N SER A 26 -3.87 -3.30 23.22
CA SER A 26 -4.42 -2.02 22.77
C SER A 26 -4.38 -1.89 21.23
N ILE A 27 -3.20 -1.98 20.65
CA ILE A 27 -3.03 -1.83 19.19
C ILE A 27 -3.60 -3.00 18.40
N ARG A 28 -3.56 -4.24 18.93
CA ARG A 28 -4.13 -5.41 18.24
C ARG A 28 -5.65 -5.33 18.16
N ARG A 29 -6.33 -4.85 19.23
CA ARG A 29 -7.75 -4.56 19.22
C ARG A 29 -8.11 -3.43 18.26
N ALA A 30 -7.37 -2.32 18.31
CA ALA A 30 -7.59 -1.19 17.41
C ALA A 30 -7.42 -1.60 15.93
N ALA A 31 -6.37 -2.35 15.60
CA ALA A 31 -6.11 -2.83 14.25
C ALA A 31 -7.19 -3.79 13.73
N THR A 32 -7.60 -4.79 14.53
CA THR A 32 -8.67 -5.71 14.10
C THR A 32 -10.02 -5.00 13.97
N ALA A 33 -10.34 -4.07 14.85
CA ALA A 33 -11.54 -3.26 14.74
C ALA A 33 -11.51 -2.35 13.49
N HIS A 34 -10.34 -1.79 13.14
CA HIS A 34 -10.15 -1.01 11.92
C HIS A 34 -10.43 -1.88 10.67
N VAL A 35 -9.75 -3.02 10.54
CA VAL A 35 -9.95 -3.93 9.40
C VAL A 35 -11.40 -4.43 9.34
N ALA A 36 -12.02 -4.72 10.48
CA ALA A 36 -13.43 -5.13 10.52
C ALA A 36 -14.38 -4.04 9.99
N ARG A 37 -14.11 -2.77 10.29
CA ARG A 37 -14.92 -1.65 9.73
C ARG A 37 -14.81 -1.53 8.22
N GLN A 38 -13.61 -1.79 7.64
CA GLN A 38 -13.38 -1.70 6.20
C GLN A 38 -13.91 -2.92 5.44
N SER A 39 -13.76 -4.11 6.01
CA SER A 39 -14.09 -5.38 5.34
C SER A 39 -15.50 -5.90 5.63
N GLY A 40 -16.12 -5.47 6.72
CA GLY A 40 -17.35 -6.08 7.25
C GLY A 40 -17.14 -7.45 7.91
N THR A 41 -15.88 -7.91 8.02
CA THR A 41 -15.52 -9.23 8.59
C THR A 41 -15.00 -9.06 10.02
N ALA A 42 -15.53 -9.84 10.97
CA ALA A 42 -15.07 -9.82 12.34
C ALA A 42 -13.79 -10.66 12.53
N TYR A 43 -12.87 -10.16 13.35
CA TYR A 43 -11.62 -10.85 13.67
C TYR A 43 -11.43 -10.95 15.20
N ASP A 44 -10.99 -12.12 15.68
CA ASP A 44 -10.52 -12.26 17.05
C ASP A 44 -9.08 -11.71 17.16
N TRP A 45 -8.93 -10.58 17.82
CA TRP A 45 -7.63 -9.93 17.99
C TRP A 45 -6.57 -10.84 18.63
N ARG A 46 -6.98 -11.82 19.45
CA ARG A 46 -6.08 -12.72 20.19
C ARG A 46 -5.32 -13.67 19.26
N THR A 47 -5.98 -14.13 18.21
CA THR A 47 -5.46 -15.19 17.34
C THR A 47 -5.28 -14.73 15.90
N GLN A 48 -5.94 -13.63 15.50
CA GLN A 48 -6.01 -13.19 14.10
C GLN A 48 -5.30 -11.86 13.83
N SER A 49 -4.40 -11.44 14.71
CA SER A 49 -3.59 -10.23 14.49
C SER A 49 -2.21 -10.31 15.11
N LEU A 50 -1.27 -9.58 14.52
CA LEU A 50 0.04 -9.26 15.09
C LEU A 50 0.51 -7.89 14.63
N ILE A 51 1.46 -7.31 15.38
CA ILE A 51 2.05 -5.99 15.08
C ILE A 51 3.40 -6.17 14.41
N SER A 52 3.73 -5.27 13.49
CA SER A 52 4.96 -5.28 12.71
C SER A 52 5.66 -3.91 12.72
N ALA A 53 6.94 -3.87 12.35
CA ALA A 53 7.72 -2.63 12.21
C ALA A 53 7.34 -1.85 10.94
N GLY A 54 6.07 -1.43 10.85
CA GLY A 54 5.43 -0.86 9.68
C GLY A 54 4.94 -1.93 8.69
N GLY A 55 4.08 -1.54 7.74
CA GLY A 55 3.42 -2.47 6.81
C GLY A 55 4.40 -3.33 6.00
N LEU A 56 5.48 -2.74 5.49
CA LEU A 56 6.46 -3.48 4.69
C LEU A 56 7.18 -4.62 5.43
N SER A 57 7.39 -4.50 6.75
CA SER A 57 7.89 -5.60 7.57
C SER A 57 6.82 -6.69 7.74
N GLY A 58 5.56 -6.29 7.92
CA GLY A 58 4.44 -7.23 7.96
C GLY A 58 4.32 -8.04 6.67
N ILE A 59 4.37 -7.37 5.51
CA ILE A 59 4.34 -8.03 4.19
C ILE A 59 5.49 -9.02 4.04
N LEU A 60 6.73 -8.63 4.39
CA LEU A 60 7.86 -9.54 4.30
C LEU A 60 7.67 -10.78 5.19
N ASN A 61 7.19 -10.60 6.42
CA ASN A 61 6.94 -11.73 7.32
C ASN A 61 5.84 -12.67 6.79
N VAL A 62 4.78 -12.11 6.15
CA VAL A 62 3.75 -12.92 5.47
C VAL A 62 4.35 -13.70 4.31
N LEU A 63 5.15 -13.06 3.45
CA LEU A 63 5.79 -13.73 2.32
C LEU A 63 6.74 -14.84 2.78
N LEU A 64 7.56 -14.60 3.81
CA LEU A 64 8.45 -15.62 4.39
C LEU A 64 7.69 -16.80 5.04
N ALA A 65 6.45 -16.57 5.49
CA ALA A 65 5.61 -17.61 6.07
C ALA A 65 4.81 -18.42 5.02
N THR A 66 4.73 -17.92 3.77
CA THR A 66 3.84 -18.50 2.75
C THR A 66 4.56 -19.01 1.50
N LEU A 67 5.78 -18.55 1.24
CA LEU A 67 6.50 -18.85 0.00
C LEU A 67 7.61 -19.87 0.24
N GLU A 68 7.74 -20.78 -0.72
CA GLU A 68 8.95 -21.55 -0.97
C GLU A 68 9.76 -20.91 -2.11
N PRO A 69 11.09 -21.17 -2.19
CA PRO A 69 11.90 -20.65 -3.28
C PRO A 69 11.35 -21.02 -4.67
N GLY A 70 11.08 -20.02 -5.48
CA GLY A 70 10.54 -20.19 -6.84
C GLY A 70 9.03 -20.09 -6.95
N ASP A 71 8.28 -19.98 -5.86
CA ASP A 71 6.84 -19.73 -5.89
C ASP A 71 6.53 -18.39 -6.56
N GLU A 72 5.46 -18.34 -7.37
CA GLU A 72 5.05 -17.11 -8.04
C GLU A 72 4.16 -16.25 -7.14
N VAL A 73 4.39 -14.93 -7.22
CA VAL A 73 3.56 -13.91 -6.55
C VAL A 73 2.93 -13.01 -7.59
N LEU A 74 1.59 -13.04 -7.70
CA LEU A 74 0.83 -12.14 -8.58
C LEU A 74 0.89 -10.71 -8.03
N MET A 75 1.24 -9.76 -8.89
CA MET A 75 1.35 -8.33 -8.59
C MET A 75 0.87 -7.51 -9.77
N THR A 76 0.40 -6.28 -9.54
CA THR A 76 0.12 -5.34 -10.64
C THR A 76 1.41 -4.79 -11.27
N ASP A 77 1.32 -4.23 -12.48
CA ASP A 77 2.42 -3.54 -13.17
C ASP A 77 1.91 -2.21 -13.76
N PRO A 78 2.49 -1.04 -13.40
CA PRO A 78 3.56 -0.82 -12.42
C PRO A 78 3.13 -1.03 -10.96
N ILE A 79 4.10 -1.33 -10.09
CA ILE A 79 3.86 -1.46 -8.65
C ILE A 79 5.08 -0.95 -7.85
N TYR A 80 4.89 -0.70 -6.56
CA TYR A 80 5.94 -0.22 -5.68
C TYR A 80 7.14 -1.19 -5.64
N VAL A 81 8.32 -0.68 -6.04
CA VAL A 81 9.56 -1.46 -6.09
C VAL A 81 9.90 -2.14 -4.75
N GLY A 82 9.51 -1.52 -3.64
CA GLY A 82 9.68 -2.11 -2.31
C GLY A 82 8.92 -3.40 -2.10
N LEU A 83 7.78 -3.62 -2.78
CA LEU A 83 7.04 -4.89 -2.76
C LEU A 83 7.74 -5.93 -3.64
N ILE A 84 8.16 -5.56 -4.85
CA ILE A 84 8.93 -6.42 -5.77
C ILE A 84 10.18 -6.97 -5.06
N ASN A 85 10.93 -6.08 -4.38
CA ASN A 85 12.15 -6.49 -3.67
C ASN A 85 11.86 -7.43 -2.50
N ARG A 86 10.70 -7.30 -1.83
CA ARG A 86 10.31 -8.22 -0.75
C ARG A 86 9.92 -9.59 -1.25
N VAL A 87 9.22 -9.65 -2.38
CA VAL A 87 8.94 -10.93 -3.05
C VAL A 87 10.25 -11.66 -3.38
N ARG A 88 11.19 -10.96 -4.00
CA ARG A 88 12.52 -11.53 -4.33
C ARG A 88 13.32 -11.93 -3.09
N LEU A 89 13.30 -11.09 -2.05
CA LEU A 89 13.99 -11.37 -0.78
C LEU A 89 13.43 -12.60 -0.07
N ALA A 90 12.13 -12.86 -0.21
CA ALA A 90 11.46 -14.05 0.30
C ALA A 90 11.66 -15.30 -0.60
N GLY A 91 12.43 -15.20 -1.70
CA GLY A 91 12.66 -16.29 -2.64
C GLY A 91 11.58 -16.44 -3.71
N GLY A 92 10.55 -15.59 -3.71
CA GLY A 92 9.46 -15.62 -4.66
C GLY A 92 9.80 -14.98 -6.02
N VAL A 93 9.02 -15.32 -7.03
CA VAL A 93 9.12 -14.79 -8.40
C VAL A 93 7.92 -13.90 -8.70
N PRO A 94 8.13 -12.58 -8.97
CA PRO A 94 7.03 -11.70 -9.36
C PRO A 94 6.37 -12.13 -10.68
N ARG A 95 5.04 -12.30 -10.66
CA ARG A 95 4.20 -12.52 -11.84
C ARG A 95 3.32 -11.28 -11.99
N TYR A 96 3.38 -10.61 -13.13
CA TYR A 96 2.73 -9.32 -13.31
C TYR A 96 1.41 -9.43 -14.08
N VAL A 97 0.41 -8.66 -13.62
CA VAL A 97 -0.79 -8.32 -14.36
C VAL A 97 -0.79 -6.82 -14.65
N PRO A 98 -0.92 -6.38 -15.92
CA PRO A 98 -0.82 -4.97 -16.26
C PRO A 98 -1.96 -4.13 -15.68
N LEU A 99 -1.63 -2.89 -15.32
CA LEU A 99 -2.59 -1.80 -15.23
C LEU A 99 -2.55 -1.01 -16.53
N SER A 100 -3.71 -0.82 -17.14
CA SER A 100 -3.88 -0.11 -18.41
C SER A 100 -4.23 1.35 -18.15
N PRO A 101 -3.45 2.32 -18.71
CA PRO A 101 -3.74 3.73 -18.57
C PRO A 101 -4.84 4.17 -19.53
N SER A 102 -5.65 5.16 -19.10
CA SER A 102 -6.63 5.86 -19.93
C SER A 102 -6.79 7.31 -19.47
N SER A 103 -7.51 8.12 -20.23
CA SER A 103 -7.85 9.49 -19.82
C SER A 103 -8.72 9.56 -18.57
N SER A 104 -9.38 8.46 -18.20
CA SER A 104 -10.19 8.36 -16.98
C SER A 104 -9.47 7.70 -15.80
N GLY A 105 -8.19 7.34 -15.94
CA GLY A 105 -7.40 6.70 -14.89
C GLY A 105 -6.86 5.33 -15.28
N TRP A 106 -6.46 4.57 -14.29
CA TRP A 106 -5.87 3.23 -14.44
C TRP A 106 -6.91 2.15 -14.18
N SER A 107 -6.89 1.09 -14.96
CA SER A 107 -7.72 -0.10 -14.78
C SER A 107 -6.88 -1.39 -14.89
N LEU A 108 -7.34 -2.48 -14.27
CA LEU A 108 -6.69 -3.78 -14.37
C LEU A 108 -6.96 -4.40 -15.75
N ASP A 109 -5.93 -4.95 -16.40
CA ASP A 109 -6.10 -5.72 -17.63
C ASP A 109 -6.67 -7.11 -17.30
N LEU A 110 -8.00 -7.23 -17.38
CA LEU A 110 -8.73 -8.48 -17.07
C LEU A 110 -8.41 -9.58 -18.08
N ASP A 111 -8.15 -9.23 -19.34
CA ASP A 111 -7.78 -10.19 -20.38
C ASP A 111 -6.37 -10.76 -20.11
N ALA A 112 -5.45 -9.93 -19.68
CA ALA A 112 -4.12 -10.39 -19.26
C ALA A 112 -4.22 -11.28 -18.03
N LEU A 113 -5.03 -10.92 -17.02
CA LEU A 113 -5.28 -11.74 -15.84
C LEU A 113 -5.84 -13.12 -16.22
N ALA A 114 -6.79 -13.17 -17.14
CA ALA A 114 -7.41 -14.43 -17.59
C ALA A 114 -6.42 -15.38 -18.29
N ARG A 115 -5.33 -14.84 -18.87
CA ARG A 115 -4.29 -15.64 -19.53
C ARG A 115 -3.21 -16.18 -18.59
N ILE A 116 -3.15 -15.71 -17.34
CA ILE A 116 -2.19 -16.19 -16.35
C ILE A 116 -2.60 -17.59 -15.86
N ASP A 117 -1.67 -18.54 -15.91
CA ASP A 117 -1.86 -19.85 -15.26
C ASP A 117 -1.88 -19.67 -13.74
N PRO A 118 -2.97 -19.99 -13.04
CA PRO A 118 -3.03 -19.77 -11.59
C PRO A 118 -2.23 -20.79 -10.77
N ARG A 119 -1.89 -21.94 -11.32
CA ARG A 119 -1.29 -23.09 -10.57
C ARG A 119 0.03 -22.78 -9.85
N PRO A 120 1.00 -22.02 -10.43
CA PRO A 120 2.24 -21.69 -9.75
C PRO A 120 2.13 -20.52 -8.76
N VAL A 121 0.99 -19.80 -8.75
CA VAL A 121 0.79 -18.62 -7.90
C VAL A 121 0.43 -19.05 -6.48
N ARG A 122 1.27 -18.67 -5.52
CA ARG A 122 1.05 -18.93 -4.08
C ARG A 122 0.47 -17.75 -3.33
N VAL A 123 0.77 -16.54 -3.80
CA VAL A 123 0.32 -15.29 -3.19
C VAL A 123 -0.10 -14.33 -4.30
N ALA A 124 -1.22 -13.64 -4.13
CA ALA A 124 -1.54 -12.41 -4.83
C ALA A 124 -1.27 -11.23 -3.86
N LEU A 125 -0.25 -10.41 -4.14
CA LEU A 125 0.11 -9.23 -3.35
C LEU A 125 -0.41 -7.98 -4.07
N LEU A 126 -1.49 -7.41 -3.54
CA LEU A 126 -2.26 -6.36 -4.17
C LEU A 126 -2.34 -5.11 -3.29
N MET A 127 -2.58 -3.96 -3.90
CA MET A 127 -2.73 -2.67 -3.24
C MET A 127 -3.78 -1.83 -3.99
N SER A 128 -4.80 -1.35 -3.27
CA SER A 128 -5.80 -0.41 -3.81
C SER A 128 -6.15 0.65 -2.76
N PRO A 129 -5.86 1.95 -3.00
CA PRO A 129 -5.19 2.51 -4.18
C PRO A 129 -3.80 1.94 -4.41
N SER A 130 -3.41 1.75 -5.68
CA SER A 130 -2.08 1.22 -6.02
C SER A 130 -1.03 2.33 -5.99
N MET A 131 0.15 2.04 -5.49
CA MET A 131 1.32 2.89 -5.66
C MET A 131 2.25 2.27 -6.72
N PRO A 132 2.64 3.00 -7.76
CA PRO A 132 2.66 4.47 -7.88
C PRO A 132 1.49 5.09 -8.63
N THR A 133 0.61 4.30 -9.21
CA THR A 133 -0.38 4.70 -10.22
C THR A 133 -1.57 5.48 -9.65
N GLY A 134 -1.90 5.25 -8.37
CA GLY A 134 -3.15 5.72 -7.78
C GLY A 134 -4.39 5.00 -8.32
N ALA A 135 -4.22 3.83 -8.97
CA ALA A 135 -5.33 2.99 -9.42
C ALA A 135 -6.16 2.52 -8.22
N VAL A 136 -7.47 2.68 -8.31
CA VAL A 136 -8.44 2.15 -7.34
C VAL A 136 -9.24 1.06 -8.04
N LEU A 137 -9.07 -0.16 -7.59
CA LEU A 137 -9.74 -1.32 -8.20
C LEU A 137 -11.25 -1.25 -7.98
N SER A 138 -12.01 -1.42 -9.06
CA SER A 138 -13.46 -1.55 -9.03
C SER A 138 -13.89 -2.88 -8.41
N ARG A 139 -15.18 -3.00 -8.09
CA ARG A 139 -15.74 -4.26 -7.57
C ARG A 139 -15.61 -5.41 -8.58
N GLU A 140 -15.68 -5.12 -9.88
CA GLU A 140 -15.52 -6.12 -10.95
C GLU A 140 -14.08 -6.62 -11.03
N GLU A 141 -13.11 -5.70 -10.96
CA GLU A 141 -11.68 -6.03 -10.96
C GLU A 141 -11.31 -6.83 -9.71
N TRP A 142 -11.80 -6.42 -8.52
CA TRP A 142 -11.64 -7.21 -7.29
C TRP A 142 -12.27 -8.60 -7.41
N LYS A 143 -13.48 -8.71 -7.97
CA LYS A 143 -14.12 -10.01 -8.16
C LYS A 143 -13.29 -10.91 -9.06
N SER A 144 -12.73 -10.37 -10.15
CA SER A 144 -11.88 -11.13 -11.07
C SER A 144 -10.60 -11.63 -10.41
N LEU A 145 -9.97 -10.80 -9.55
CA LEU A 145 -8.81 -11.17 -8.74
C LEU A 145 -9.15 -12.22 -7.68
N VAL A 146 -10.29 -12.07 -7.01
CA VAL A 146 -10.83 -13.04 -6.04
C VAL A 146 -11.06 -14.39 -6.71
N ASP A 147 -11.70 -14.42 -7.87
CA ASP A 147 -11.94 -15.65 -8.64
C ASP A 147 -10.64 -16.30 -9.11
N PHE A 148 -9.65 -15.48 -9.48
CA PHE A 148 -8.30 -15.98 -9.78
C PHE A 148 -7.67 -16.64 -8.56
N CYS A 149 -7.68 -15.96 -7.41
CA CYS A 149 -7.12 -16.49 -6.17
C CYS A 149 -7.82 -17.76 -5.68
N ASP A 150 -9.14 -17.83 -5.86
CA ASP A 150 -9.91 -19.02 -5.51
C ASP A 150 -9.50 -20.23 -6.37
N ARG A 151 -9.39 -20.04 -7.70
CA ARG A 151 -8.90 -21.08 -8.61
C ARG A 151 -7.46 -21.50 -8.34
N ALA A 152 -6.60 -20.54 -7.94
CA ALA A 152 -5.21 -20.79 -7.59
C ALA A 152 -5.06 -21.49 -6.24
N GLY A 153 -6.05 -21.37 -5.34
CA GLY A 153 -5.91 -21.76 -3.93
C GLY A 153 -4.88 -20.93 -3.18
N CYS A 154 -4.57 -19.71 -3.66
CA CYS A 154 -3.50 -18.87 -3.13
C CYS A 154 -3.99 -17.92 -2.02
N TRP A 155 -3.03 -17.37 -1.26
CA TRP A 155 -3.29 -16.29 -0.32
C TRP A 155 -3.45 -14.96 -1.08
N LEU A 156 -4.38 -14.12 -0.64
CA LEU A 156 -4.46 -12.73 -1.06
C LEU A 156 -3.92 -11.85 0.07
N VAL A 157 -2.78 -11.21 -0.17
CA VAL A 157 -2.18 -10.21 0.73
C VAL A 157 -2.58 -8.84 0.24
N ASP A 158 -3.38 -8.15 1.04
CA ASP A 158 -3.85 -6.80 0.79
C ASP A 158 -2.94 -5.81 1.51
N ASP A 159 -2.16 -5.01 0.75
CA ASP A 159 -1.42 -3.87 1.29
C ASP A 159 -2.37 -2.69 1.47
N ALA A 160 -3.03 -2.63 2.62
CA ALA A 160 -4.01 -1.63 3.01
C ALA A 160 -3.39 -0.35 3.60
N ALA A 161 -2.10 -0.08 3.35
CA ALA A 161 -1.40 1.05 3.97
C ALA A 161 -1.98 2.43 3.61
N MET A 162 -2.82 2.52 2.59
CA MET A 162 -3.46 3.77 2.12
C MET A 162 -4.89 3.56 1.58
N GLU A 163 -5.58 2.53 2.04
CA GLU A 163 -6.90 2.12 1.53
C GLU A 163 -7.97 3.23 1.58
N ARG A 164 -7.87 4.16 2.54
CA ARG A 164 -8.80 5.28 2.70
C ARG A 164 -8.37 6.57 2.01
N ILE A 165 -7.24 6.58 1.30
CA ILE A 165 -6.78 7.76 0.55
C ILE A 165 -7.40 7.69 -0.86
N LEU A 166 -8.69 7.98 -0.93
CA LEU A 166 -9.53 7.87 -2.12
C LEU A 166 -10.07 9.24 -2.52
N PHE A 167 -10.11 9.53 -3.82
CA PHE A 167 -10.60 10.79 -4.37
C PHE A 167 -11.98 10.63 -5.02
N ASP A 168 -12.63 11.74 -5.30
CA ASP A 168 -13.88 11.82 -6.06
C ASP A 168 -15.04 11.02 -5.44
N GLY A 169 -15.07 10.98 -4.09
CA GLY A 169 -16.12 10.27 -3.34
C GLY A 169 -16.11 8.75 -3.48
N ARG A 170 -15.00 8.16 -3.91
CA ARG A 170 -14.86 6.70 -4.00
C ARG A 170 -14.85 6.06 -2.63
N GLU A 171 -15.33 4.82 -2.57
CA GLU A 171 -15.40 4.04 -1.34
C GLU A 171 -14.36 2.91 -1.34
N VAL A 172 -13.96 2.49 -0.14
CA VAL A 172 -13.09 1.32 0.04
C VAL A 172 -13.85 0.05 -0.37
N ILE A 173 -13.23 -0.75 -1.24
CA ILE A 173 -13.67 -2.11 -1.53
C ILE A 173 -12.60 -3.05 -1.00
N HIS A 174 -12.87 -3.66 0.14
CA HIS A 174 -11.90 -4.52 0.82
C HIS A 174 -12.04 -5.97 0.34
N PRO A 175 -10.94 -6.69 -0.01
CA PRO A 175 -11.02 -8.05 -0.55
C PRO A 175 -11.62 -9.07 0.43
N ALA A 176 -11.47 -8.91 1.74
CA ALA A 176 -12.12 -9.79 2.71
C ALA A 176 -13.66 -9.66 2.77
N SER A 177 -14.27 -8.69 2.06
CA SER A 177 -15.72 -8.60 1.90
C SER A 177 -16.30 -9.61 0.90
N PHE A 178 -15.44 -10.31 0.16
CA PHE A 178 -15.83 -11.36 -0.77
C PHE A 178 -15.79 -12.72 -0.04
N PRO A 179 -16.93 -13.38 0.18
CA PRO A 179 -17.01 -14.58 1.03
C PRO A 179 -16.22 -15.77 0.47
N GLU A 180 -16.00 -15.81 -0.84
CA GLU A 180 -15.30 -16.90 -1.54
C GLU A 180 -13.84 -17.04 -1.12
N ILE A 181 -13.22 -15.96 -0.63
CA ILE A 181 -11.80 -15.91 -0.30
C ILE A 181 -11.53 -15.35 1.11
N ALA A 182 -12.55 -15.01 1.87
CA ALA A 182 -12.40 -14.35 3.18
C ALA A 182 -11.48 -15.12 4.16
N ASP A 183 -11.43 -16.44 4.06
CA ASP A 183 -10.55 -17.32 4.83
C ASP A 183 -9.09 -17.37 4.34
N ARG A 184 -8.78 -16.69 3.24
CA ARG A 184 -7.44 -16.61 2.63
C ARG A 184 -6.97 -15.17 2.40
N VAL A 185 -7.69 -14.17 2.90
CA VAL A 185 -7.26 -12.77 2.86
C VAL A 185 -6.43 -12.43 4.08
N VAL A 186 -5.31 -11.76 3.86
CA VAL A 186 -4.43 -11.20 4.88
C VAL A 186 -4.27 -9.72 4.62
N THR A 187 -4.76 -8.89 5.54
CA THR A 187 -4.65 -7.44 5.46
C THR A 187 -3.42 -6.96 6.21
N VAL A 188 -2.56 -6.22 5.52
CA VAL A 188 -1.40 -5.58 6.12
C VAL A 188 -1.59 -4.07 6.12
N GLY A 189 -1.85 -3.52 7.31
CA GLY A 189 -2.05 -2.10 7.49
C GLY A 189 -0.81 -1.39 8.06
N SER A 190 -0.84 -0.07 8.06
CA SER A 190 0.26 0.76 8.54
C SER A 190 -0.21 2.10 9.08
N ALA A 191 0.33 2.51 10.22
CA ALA A 191 0.13 3.86 10.75
C ALA A 191 0.84 4.95 9.91
N SER A 192 1.72 4.57 8.99
CA SER A 192 2.62 5.48 8.29
C SER A 192 1.91 6.51 7.41
N LYS A 193 0.87 6.11 6.67
CA LYS A 193 0.26 6.93 5.62
C LYS A 193 -1.01 7.61 6.11
N GLU A 194 -2.04 6.85 6.37
CA GLU A 194 -3.36 7.37 6.77
C GLU A 194 -3.33 8.13 8.09
N TYR A 195 -2.46 7.70 9.03
CA TYR A 195 -2.30 8.37 10.33
C TYR A 195 -1.10 9.33 10.37
N ARG A 196 -0.34 9.51 9.26
CA ARG A 196 0.84 10.39 9.15
C ARG A 196 1.94 10.08 10.17
N MET A 197 2.01 8.80 10.61
CA MET A 197 2.95 8.32 11.63
C MET A 197 4.12 7.56 11.01
N ILE A 198 4.77 8.13 9.97
CA ILE A 198 5.84 7.47 9.21
C ILE A 198 7.02 7.06 10.12
N GLY A 199 7.42 7.93 11.03
CA GLY A 199 8.58 7.74 11.93
C GLY A 199 8.32 6.75 13.08
N TRP A 200 7.07 6.46 13.43
CA TRP A 200 6.74 5.54 14.54
C TRP A 200 7.00 4.08 14.22
N ARG A 201 7.04 3.72 12.93
CA ARG A 201 7.31 2.36 12.45
C ARG A 201 6.33 1.31 13.01
N VAL A 202 5.06 1.61 13.01
CA VAL A 202 3.98 0.70 13.43
C VAL A 202 3.15 0.27 12.24
N GLY A 203 2.94 -1.04 12.12
CA GLY A 203 2.02 -1.70 11.19
C GLY A 203 1.36 -2.89 11.87
N TRP A 204 0.42 -3.49 11.20
CA TRP A 204 -0.30 -4.66 11.68
C TRP A 204 -0.56 -5.64 10.55
N VAL A 205 -0.71 -6.91 10.91
CA VAL A 205 -1.16 -7.98 10.04
C VAL A 205 -2.41 -8.58 10.65
N VAL A 206 -3.51 -8.62 9.90
CA VAL A 206 -4.79 -9.20 10.32
C VAL A 206 -5.22 -10.24 9.29
N GLY A 207 -5.59 -11.43 9.74
CA GLY A 207 -5.99 -12.51 8.84
C GLY A 207 -6.30 -13.81 9.55
N PRO A 208 -6.41 -14.94 8.82
CA PRO A 208 -6.75 -16.24 9.39
C PRO A 208 -5.76 -16.68 10.47
N ALA A 209 -6.28 -17.20 11.59
CA ALA A 209 -5.49 -17.54 12.78
C ALA A 209 -4.34 -18.50 12.48
N LYS A 210 -4.55 -19.46 11.58
CA LYS A 210 -3.49 -20.42 11.16
C LYS A 210 -2.28 -19.69 10.56
N LEU A 211 -2.54 -18.78 9.62
CA LEU A 211 -1.47 -18.03 8.98
C LEU A 211 -0.82 -17.03 9.95
N ILE A 212 -1.62 -16.34 10.79
CA ILE A 212 -1.07 -15.43 11.81
C ILE A 212 -0.11 -16.16 12.76
N ALA A 213 -0.38 -17.43 13.11
CA ALA A 213 0.53 -18.22 13.94
C ALA A 213 1.88 -18.50 13.23
N ASP A 214 1.86 -18.73 11.92
CA ASP A 214 3.10 -18.94 11.14
C ASP A 214 3.87 -17.61 10.96
N VAL A 215 3.18 -16.53 10.63
CA VAL A 215 3.77 -15.17 10.55
C VAL A 215 4.38 -14.73 11.89
N ALA A 216 3.76 -15.13 13.01
CA ALA A 216 4.28 -14.85 14.35
C ALA A 216 5.64 -15.53 14.58
N ARG A 217 5.82 -16.80 14.15
CA ARG A 217 7.11 -17.50 14.24
C ARG A 217 8.20 -16.79 13.45
N VAL A 218 7.88 -16.31 12.23
CA VAL A 218 8.80 -15.49 11.43
C VAL A 218 9.14 -14.20 12.15
N SER A 219 8.14 -13.49 12.67
CA SER A 219 8.33 -12.22 13.38
C SER A 219 9.21 -12.36 14.62
N ILE A 220 8.99 -13.39 15.43
CA ILE A 220 9.80 -13.68 16.63
C ILE A 220 11.24 -13.98 16.24
N SER A 221 11.46 -14.76 15.19
CA SER A 221 12.82 -15.10 14.71
C SER A 221 13.55 -13.88 14.14
N ASN A 222 12.81 -12.87 13.68
CA ASN A 222 13.33 -11.67 13.02
C ASN A 222 13.69 -10.57 14.02
N VAL A 223 12.76 -10.23 14.94
CA VAL A 223 12.91 -9.07 15.84
C VAL A 223 12.50 -9.34 17.29
N VAL A 224 12.15 -10.58 17.65
CA VAL A 224 11.63 -10.98 18.98
C VAL A 224 10.30 -10.30 19.29
N CYS A 225 10.30 -8.99 19.58
CA CYS A 225 9.11 -8.17 19.75
C CYS A 225 9.30 -6.79 19.08
N GLN A 226 8.19 -6.11 18.80
CA GLN A 226 8.21 -4.80 18.16
C GLN A 226 8.41 -3.68 19.19
N THR A 227 8.83 -2.48 18.71
CA THR A 227 9.06 -1.30 19.53
C THR A 227 7.79 -0.87 20.26
N GLY A 228 7.82 -0.80 21.58
CA GLY A 228 6.66 -0.51 22.45
C GLY A 228 6.17 0.93 22.36
N ILE A 229 7.09 1.90 22.35
CA ILE A 229 6.81 3.35 22.42
C ILE A 229 5.78 3.81 21.38
N GLY A 230 5.77 3.19 20.20
CA GLY A 230 4.85 3.57 19.12
C GLY A 230 3.48 2.89 19.15
N MET A 231 3.31 1.81 19.90
CA MET A 231 2.10 0.97 19.82
C MET A 231 0.85 1.67 20.35
N ASP A 232 0.92 2.22 21.57
CA ASP A 232 -0.22 2.90 22.17
C ASP A 232 -0.55 4.21 21.44
N ALA A 233 0.46 4.87 20.88
CA ALA A 233 0.26 6.03 20.03
C ALA A 233 -0.52 5.68 18.74
N ALA A 234 -0.18 4.54 18.12
CA ALA A 234 -0.89 4.06 16.93
C ALA A 234 -2.31 3.60 17.27
N ALA A 235 -2.51 2.92 18.42
CA ALA A 235 -3.85 2.58 18.90
C ALA A 235 -4.71 3.82 19.10
N ALA A 236 -4.18 4.83 19.80
CA ALA A 236 -4.88 6.10 20.04
C ALA A 236 -5.20 6.87 18.74
N ALA A 237 -4.36 6.74 17.71
CA ALA A 237 -4.63 7.33 16.41
C ALA A 237 -5.76 6.61 15.66
N ILE A 238 -5.78 5.27 15.69
CA ILE A 238 -6.80 4.43 15.03
C ILE A 238 -8.18 4.58 15.70
N GLU A 239 -8.19 4.77 17.02
CA GLU A 239 -9.42 4.89 17.82
C GLU A 239 -9.94 6.32 17.93
N ALA A 240 -9.18 7.31 17.42
CA ALA A 240 -9.60 8.70 17.44
C ALA A 240 -10.91 8.90 16.68
N ALA A 241 -11.87 9.62 17.27
CA ALA A 241 -13.15 9.94 16.62
C ALA A 241 -12.96 10.76 15.32
N ASP A 242 -11.95 11.64 15.29
CA ASP A 242 -11.45 12.32 14.10
C ASP A 242 -9.95 12.03 13.97
N ASP A 243 -9.60 11.15 13.06
CA ASP A 243 -8.20 10.82 12.73
C ASP A 243 -7.59 11.79 11.72
N GLY A 244 -8.37 12.75 11.22
CA GLY A 244 -7.99 13.79 10.28
C GLY A 244 -7.76 13.32 8.84
N ILE A 245 -8.13 12.07 8.50
CA ILE A 245 -7.91 11.54 7.14
C ILE A 245 -8.76 12.30 6.10
N ALA A 246 -10.01 12.63 6.43
CA ALA A 246 -10.90 13.34 5.52
C ALA A 246 -10.29 14.67 5.04
N ARG A 247 -9.80 15.49 5.98
CA ARG A 247 -9.12 16.77 5.63
C ARG A 247 -7.83 16.56 4.82
N CYS A 248 -7.09 15.49 5.08
CA CYS A 248 -5.91 15.16 4.28
C CYS A 248 -6.30 14.79 2.85
N VAL A 249 -7.34 13.98 2.68
CA VAL A 249 -7.84 13.57 1.37
C VAL A 249 -8.33 14.79 0.58
N GLU A 250 -9.11 15.68 1.18
CA GLU A 250 -9.54 16.94 0.56
C GLU A 250 -8.34 17.78 0.07
N THR A 251 -7.35 17.99 0.94
CA THR A 251 -6.13 18.74 0.59
C THR A 251 -5.33 18.08 -0.53
N TRP A 252 -5.21 16.74 -0.50
CA TRP A 252 -4.47 16.03 -1.53
C TRP A 252 -5.22 15.95 -2.85
N GLN A 253 -6.54 15.87 -2.80
CA GLN A 253 -7.38 15.95 -4.00
C GLN A 253 -7.24 17.33 -4.67
N GLU A 254 -7.32 18.43 -3.92
CA GLU A 254 -7.07 19.76 -4.43
C GLU A 254 -5.69 19.88 -5.13
N ARG A 255 -4.65 19.35 -4.49
CA ARG A 255 -3.29 19.37 -5.05
C ARG A 255 -3.16 18.49 -6.30
N ARG A 256 -3.82 17.33 -6.32
CA ARG A 256 -3.93 16.49 -7.52
C ARG A 256 -4.57 17.24 -8.67
N ASP A 257 -5.70 17.88 -8.41
CA ASP A 257 -6.48 18.57 -9.43
C ASP A 257 -5.69 19.76 -10.02
N VAL A 258 -5.07 20.57 -9.18
CA VAL A 258 -4.17 21.63 -9.62
C VAL A 258 -3.02 21.10 -10.46
N LEU A 259 -2.39 19.98 -10.06
CA LEU A 259 -1.29 19.43 -10.82
C LEU A 259 -1.75 18.81 -12.15
N LEU A 260 -2.95 18.23 -12.22
CA LEU A 260 -3.54 17.75 -13.47
C LEU A 260 -3.82 18.89 -14.44
N ASP A 261 -4.35 20.02 -13.94
CA ASP A 261 -4.59 21.23 -14.76
C ASP A 261 -3.27 21.80 -15.31
N GLU A 262 -2.24 21.88 -14.45
CA GLU A 262 -0.90 22.36 -14.85
C GLU A 262 -0.20 21.46 -15.90
N LEU A 263 -0.55 20.20 -15.91
CA LEU A 263 0.05 19.18 -16.79
C LEU A 263 -0.88 18.77 -17.94
N ALA A 264 -1.88 19.57 -18.28
CA ALA A 264 -2.87 19.24 -19.30
C ALA A 264 -2.26 18.96 -20.71
N ASP A 265 -1.10 19.53 -21.00
CA ASP A 265 -0.36 19.35 -22.26
C ASP A 265 0.56 18.11 -22.23
N PHE A 266 0.59 17.36 -21.14
CA PHE A 266 1.43 16.17 -20.94
C PHE A 266 0.59 14.90 -20.80
N GLU A 267 1.18 13.76 -21.13
CA GLU A 267 0.53 12.45 -20.99
C GLU A 267 0.53 11.98 -19.53
N VAL A 268 -0.40 12.52 -18.74
CA VAL A 268 -0.60 12.17 -17.32
C VAL A 268 -1.85 11.34 -17.15
N VAL A 269 -1.75 10.24 -16.40
CA VAL A 269 -2.92 9.41 -16.09
C VAL A 269 -3.47 9.83 -14.71
N PRO A 270 -4.74 10.27 -14.62
CA PRO A 270 -5.34 10.72 -13.36
C PRO A 270 -5.36 9.61 -12.31
N PRO A 271 -4.83 9.86 -11.10
CA PRO A 271 -4.95 8.90 -10.00
C PRO A 271 -6.30 9.03 -9.30
N HIS A 272 -6.89 7.91 -8.93
CA HIS A 272 -8.15 7.85 -8.17
C HIS A 272 -7.94 7.80 -6.65
N GLY A 273 -6.69 7.69 -6.21
CA GLY A 273 -6.30 7.67 -4.80
C GLY A 273 -4.79 7.79 -4.63
N GLY A 274 -4.33 7.63 -3.39
CA GLY A 274 -2.91 7.71 -3.06
C GLY A 274 -2.37 9.14 -3.01
N TRP A 275 -1.09 9.33 -3.35
CA TRP A 275 -0.40 10.64 -3.22
C TRP A 275 0.51 11.00 -4.38
N SER A 276 0.48 10.21 -5.45
CA SER A 276 1.31 10.41 -6.65
C SER A 276 0.55 10.09 -7.92
N MET A 277 1.04 10.60 -9.04
CA MET A 277 0.57 10.31 -10.38
C MET A 277 1.75 9.95 -11.27
N LEU A 278 1.47 9.29 -12.38
CA LEU A 278 2.47 8.95 -13.39
C LEU A 278 2.27 9.78 -14.64
N MET A 279 3.38 10.30 -15.16
CA MET A 279 3.49 10.94 -16.45
C MET A 279 4.24 10.01 -17.41
N ASP A 280 3.66 9.72 -18.57
CA ASP A 280 4.30 8.96 -19.62
C ASP A 280 5.24 9.87 -20.42
N VAL A 281 6.52 9.56 -20.43
CA VAL A 281 7.55 10.33 -21.14
C VAL A 281 8.03 9.65 -22.43
N ALA A 282 7.52 8.48 -22.74
CA ALA A 282 7.88 7.77 -23.98
C ALA A 282 7.50 8.54 -25.26
N PRO A 283 6.35 9.25 -25.33
CA PRO A 283 6.03 10.10 -26.49
C PRO A 283 7.05 11.23 -26.73
N LEU A 284 7.80 11.61 -25.69
CA LEU A 284 8.88 12.62 -25.80
C LEU A 284 10.22 12.00 -26.25
N GLY A 285 10.26 10.69 -26.52
CA GLY A 285 11.48 9.97 -26.85
C GLY A 285 12.46 9.82 -25.67
N LEU A 286 11.95 9.87 -24.42
CA LEU A 286 12.76 9.81 -23.21
C LEU A 286 12.40 8.57 -22.38
N THR A 287 13.38 8.08 -21.63
CA THR A 287 13.16 7.20 -20.49
C THR A 287 12.80 8.03 -19.25
N GLY A 288 12.15 7.40 -18.25
CA GLY A 288 11.88 8.06 -16.96
C GLY A 288 13.15 8.59 -16.28
N ALA A 289 14.28 7.88 -16.41
CA ALA A 289 15.57 8.30 -15.85
C ALA A 289 16.11 9.58 -16.52
N GLU A 290 16.08 9.64 -17.85
CA GLU A 290 16.51 10.82 -18.61
C GLU A 290 15.62 12.02 -18.34
N ALA A 291 14.30 11.81 -18.30
CA ALA A 291 13.33 12.87 -18.00
C ALA A 291 13.50 13.39 -16.56
N SER A 292 13.69 12.50 -15.57
CA SER A 292 13.96 12.89 -14.18
C SER A 292 15.21 13.77 -14.06
N ALA A 293 16.31 13.39 -14.72
CA ALA A 293 17.55 14.17 -14.71
C ALA A 293 17.38 15.55 -15.36
N LYS A 294 16.72 15.61 -16.53
CA LYS A 294 16.46 16.88 -17.23
C LYS A 294 15.56 17.81 -16.42
N LEU A 295 14.49 17.30 -15.80
CA LEU A 295 13.59 18.10 -14.96
C LEU A 295 14.31 18.69 -13.76
N LEU A 296 15.16 17.89 -13.10
CA LEU A 296 15.93 18.40 -11.96
C LEU A 296 16.93 19.49 -12.39
N GLU A 297 17.66 19.27 -13.48
CA GLU A 297 18.68 20.18 -13.98
C GLU A 297 18.09 21.50 -14.49
N ARG A 298 17.06 21.43 -15.34
CA ARG A 298 16.54 22.58 -16.10
C ARG A 298 15.39 23.28 -15.42
N ALA A 299 14.43 22.50 -14.85
CA ALA A 299 13.21 23.01 -14.25
C ALA A 299 13.26 23.10 -12.72
N ARG A 300 14.31 22.54 -12.06
CA ARG A 300 14.39 22.42 -10.60
C ARG A 300 13.19 21.66 -10.01
N ILE A 301 12.71 20.64 -10.74
CA ILE A 301 11.62 19.75 -10.34
C ILE A 301 12.20 18.37 -10.06
N ALA A 302 12.05 17.90 -8.81
CA ALA A 302 12.43 16.55 -8.43
C ALA A 302 11.26 15.58 -8.70
N ALA A 303 11.42 14.71 -9.69
CA ALA A 303 10.49 13.63 -10.02
C ALA A 303 11.20 12.28 -9.91
N THR A 304 10.47 11.22 -9.60
CA THR A 304 11.09 9.89 -9.42
C THR A 304 11.04 9.11 -10.74
N ALA A 305 12.21 8.72 -11.25
CA ALA A 305 12.28 7.72 -12.31
C ALA A 305 11.72 6.37 -11.82
N MET A 306 10.99 5.70 -12.67
CA MET A 306 10.27 4.46 -12.30
C MET A 306 11.05 3.18 -12.63
N THR A 307 12.37 3.27 -12.83
CA THR A 307 13.23 2.13 -13.11
C THR A 307 13.11 1.05 -12.03
N ASN A 308 12.88 -0.20 -12.46
CA ASN A 308 12.64 -1.38 -11.60
C ASN A 308 11.28 -1.41 -10.86
N TRP A 309 10.31 -0.56 -11.19
CA TRP A 309 8.96 -0.58 -10.59
C TRP A 309 7.97 -1.49 -11.35
N GLY A 310 8.47 -2.40 -12.14
CA GLY A 310 7.75 -3.35 -12.98
C GLY A 310 8.22 -3.29 -14.45
N PRO A 311 7.79 -4.24 -15.28
CA PRO A 311 8.19 -4.32 -16.67
C PRO A 311 7.84 -3.08 -17.51
N SER A 312 6.69 -2.44 -17.27
CA SER A 312 6.23 -1.28 -18.05
C SER A 312 6.75 0.06 -17.51
N ALA A 313 7.46 0.06 -16.38
CA ALA A 313 7.64 1.26 -15.56
C ALA A 313 8.66 2.28 -16.14
N ASP A 314 9.65 1.85 -16.92
CA ASP A 314 10.76 2.70 -17.37
C ASP A 314 10.35 3.91 -18.22
N ARG A 315 9.13 3.87 -18.79
CA ARG A 315 8.55 4.95 -19.57
C ARG A 315 7.91 6.05 -18.72
N TYR A 316 7.79 5.87 -17.39
CA TYR A 316 7.06 6.78 -16.53
C TYR A 316 7.97 7.58 -15.60
N LEU A 317 7.50 8.79 -15.28
CA LEU A 317 7.93 9.60 -14.15
C LEU A 317 6.83 9.61 -13.08
N ARG A 318 7.20 9.45 -11.82
CA ARG A 318 6.30 9.64 -10.70
C ARG A 318 6.41 11.05 -10.15
N LEU A 319 5.29 11.76 -10.14
CA LEU A 319 5.10 13.06 -9.53
C LEU A 319 4.34 12.91 -8.21
N VAL A 320 4.87 13.49 -7.14
CA VAL A 320 4.25 13.43 -5.80
C VAL A 320 3.59 14.78 -5.52
N PHE A 321 2.27 14.79 -5.38
CA PHE A 321 1.51 16.02 -5.10
C PHE A 321 1.21 16.24 -3.62
N SER A 322 1.35 15.24 -2.76
CA SER A 322 0.96 15.33 -1.36
C SER A 322 1.83 16.24 -0.49
N ASN A 323 3.07 16.52 -0.88
CA ASN A 323 4.04 17.23 -0.05
C ASN A 323 4.09 18.73 -0.32
N GLU A 324 3.76 19.16 -1.54
CA GLU A 324 3.89 20.55 -1.94
C GLU A 324 2.57 21.30 -1.76
N PRO A 325 2.59 22.54 -1.27
CA PRO A 325 1.41 23.38 -1.23
C PRO A 325 0.99 23.79 -2.65
N VAL A 326 -0.30 24.13 -2.83
CA VAL A 326 -0.89 24.48 -4.13
C VAL A 326 -0.11 25.59 -4.85
N GLU A 327 0.37 26.61 -4.11
CA GLU A 327 1.11 27.73 -4.66
C GLU A 327 2.42 27.30 -5.33
N ARG A 328 3.04 26.22 -4.88
CA ARG A 328 4.27 25.67 -5.49
C ARG A 328 3.98 24.72 -6.65
N LEU A 329 2.79 24.15 -6.71
CA LEU A 329 2.35 23.34 -7.85
C LEU A 329 1.98 24.19 -9.06
N ARG A 330 1.49 25.41 -8.84
CA ARG A 330 1.19 26.36 -9.92
C ARG A 330 2.45 26.74 -10.70
N GLY A 331 2.32 26.84 -12.02
CA GLY A 331 3.41 27.12 -12.96
C GLY A 331 4.38 25.94 -13.15
N VAL A 332 4.02 24.73 -12.69
CA VAL A 332 4.85 23.53 -12.92
C VAL A 332 4.85 23.17 -14.39
N GLY A 333 3.71 23.20 -15.06
CA GLY A 333 3.60 22.88 -16.50
C GLY A 333 4.46 23.80 -17.36
N GLU A 334 4.41 25.12 -17.14
CA GLU A 334 5.25 26.09 -17.86
C GLU A 334 6.75 25.85 -17.66
N ARG A 335 7.16 25.44 -16.44
CA ARG A 335 8.58 25.11 -16.16
C ARG A 335 9.01 23.79 -16.79
N MET A 336 8.09 22.89 -17.11
CA MET A 336 8.35 21.58 -17.71
C MET A 336 8.39 21.63 -19.23
N ALA A 337 7.69 22.57 -19.84
CA ALA A 337 7.72 22.83 -21.28
C ALA A 337 9.06 23.41 -21.71
#